data_f9c67da82e111dbab6a6e7f8b8f5d621
#
_entry.id   f9c67da82e111dbab6a6e7f8b8f5d621
#
_cell.length_a   1.000
_cell.length_b   1.000
_cell.length_c   1.000
_cell.angle_alpha   90.00
_cell.angle_beta   90.00
_cell.angle_gamma   90.00
#
_symmetry.space_group_name_H-M   'P 1'
#
loop_
_entity.id
_entity.type
_entity.pdbx_description
1 polymer ?
#
loop_
_entity_poly.entity_id
_entity_poly.type
_entity_poly.pdbx_seq_one_letter_code
_entity_poly.pdbx_strand_id
1 'polypeptide(L)'
;MKKLNIIGCGIMGTRLAALYSNLGYIVNIWNRSKVNINKINIQKEVISNFLGINDKKGKINFIKNLEEIKNENTIECLIEDLVTKRKIINKIRKTVTKNVFSNTSSIKINKIGPDVKLLHFFNPISTRIVEYNFLDKNKITNKLNLINDLKRNKFNLMEVSNHTGYALNKILFSEISNFFYFI
;
A
#
# COMPACT_ATOMS: atom_id res chain seq x y z
N MET A 1 1.48 18.81 8.20
CA MET A 1 1.02 17.42 8.40
C MET A 1 1.37 16.62 7.15
N LYS A 2 1.81 15.37 7.32
CA LYS A 2 2.09 14.44 6.23
C LYS A 2 0.79 14.03 5.55
N LYS A 3 0.78 13.93 4.21
CA LYS A 3 -0.39 13.56 3.43
C LYS A 3 -0.10 12.35 2.55
N LEU A 4 -1.10 11.53 2.32
CA LEU A 4 -1.02 10.31 1.52
C LEU A 4 -2.35 10.07 0.82
N ASN A 5 -2.31 9.63 -0.44
CA ASN A 5 -3.49 9.13 -1.14
C ASN A 5 -3.52 7.60 -1.10
N ILE A 6 -4.70 7.03 -0.92
CA ILE A 6 -4.97 5.61 -1.09
C ILE A 6 -6.06 5.43 -2.15
N ILE A 7 -5.73 4.65 -3.17
CA ILE A 7 -6.60 4.37 -4.31
C ILE A 7 -7.10 2.93 -4.22
N GLY A 8 -8.38 2.76 -3.94
CA GLY A 8 -8.98 1.47 -3.63
C GLY A 8 -9.04 1.21 -2.11
N CYS A 9 -10.21 0.84 -1.62
CA CYS A 9 -10.48 0.62 -0.20
C CYS A 9 -11.10 -0.77 0.04
N GLY A 10 -10.51 -1.79 -0.61
CA GLY A 10 -10.72 -3.19 -0.27
C GLY A 10 -10.04 -3.56 1.06
N ILE A 11 -9.71 -4.83 1.25
CA ILE A 11 -9.10 -5.33 2.49
C ILE A 11 -7.80 -4.57 2.80
N MET A 12 -6.86 -4.54 1.86
CA MET A 12 -5.55 -3.89 2.10
C MET A 12 -5.66 -2.37 2.15
N GLY A 13 -6.45 -1.74 1.25
CA GLY A 13 -6.63 -0.30 1.27
C GLY A 13 -7.23 0.21 2.58
N THR A 14 -8.21 -0.52 3.15
CA THR A 14 -8.79 -0.23 4.47
C THR A 14 -7.72 -0.29 5.57
N ARG A 15 -6.88 -1.33 5.56
CA ARG A 15 -5.81 -1.52 6.55
C ARG A 15 -4.71 -0.47 6.42
N LEU A 16 -4.30 -0.14 5.20
CA LEU A 16 -3.30 0.89 4.96
C LEU A 16 -3.81 2.29 5.31
N ALA A 17 -5.09 2.58 5.04
CA ALA A 17 -5.71 3.83 5.48
C ALA A 17 -5.68 3.96 7.01
N ALA A 18 -6.01 2.89 7.72
CA ALA A 18 -5.94 2.86 9.17
C ALA A 18 -4.49 3.01 9.68
N LEU A 19 -3.55 2.26 9.12
CA LEU A 19 -2.13 2.32 9.50
C LEU A 19 -1.56 3.74 9.34
N TYR A 20 -1.68 4.32 8.16
CA TYR A 20 -1.11 5.65 7.92
C TYR A 20 -1.85 6.74 8.68
N SER A 21 -3.17 6.60 8.93
CA SER A 21 -3.87 7.49 9.85
C SER A 21 -3.29 7.39 11.26
N ASN A 22 -3.04 6.18 11.77
CA ASN A 22 -2.42 5.97 13.08
C ASN A 22 -0.94 6.38 13.13
N LEU A 23 -0.27 6.55 11.98
CA LEU A 23 1.06 7.17 11.85
C LEU A 23 1.01 8.71 11.74
N GLY A 24 -0.15 9.33 11.95
CA GLY A 24 -0.34 10.78 11.96
C GLY A 24 -0.51 11.42 10.58
N TYR A 25 -0.86 10.64 9.55
CA TYR A 25 -1.10 11.17 8.20
C TYR A 25 -2.53 11.66 8.02
N ILE A 26 -2.70 12.67 7.16
CA ILE A 26 -3.97 12.94 6.49
C ILE A 26 -4.05 11.99 5.30
N VAL A 27 -4.92 11.00 5.38
CA VAL A 27 -5.11 10.00 4.34
C VAL A 27 -6.32 10.35 3.49
N ASN A 28 -6.10 10.61 2.22
CA ASN A 28 -7.15 10.85 1.24
C ASN A 28 -7.48 9.54 0.53
N ILE A 29 -8.72 9.09 0.62
CA ILE A 29 -9.15 7.81 0.06
C ILE A 29 -10.07 8.05 -1.12
N TRP A 30 -9.71 7.47 -2.27
CA TRP A 30 -10.64 7.30 -3.36
C TRP A 30 -10.98 5.82 -3.54
N ASN A 31 -12.27 5.53 -3.73
CA ASN A 31 -12.76 4.20 -4.04
C ASN A 31 -13.95 4.30 -4.98
N ARG A 32 -14.12 3.35 -5.90
CA ARG A 32 -15.22 3.32 -6.86
C ARG A 32 -16.59 3.23 -6.18
N SER A 33 -16.69 2.47 -5.10
CA SER A 33 -17.90 2.33 -4.29
C SER A 33 -17.78 3.08 -2.96
N LYS A 34 -18.90 3.25 -2.26
CA LYS A 34 -18.92 3.91 -0.95
C LYS A 34 -17.98 3.20 0.03
N VAL A 35 -17.11 3.98 0.68
CA VAL A 35 -16.19 3.47 1.70
C VAL A 35 -16.92 3.29 3.03
N ASN A 36 -16.70 2.16 3.68
CA ASN A 36 -17.24 1.91 5.01
C ASN A 36 -16.24 2.39 6.08
N ILE A 37 -16.52 3.55 6.67
CA ILE A 37 -15.66 4.16 7.70
C ILE A 37 -15.54 3.28 8.95
N ASN A 38 -16.58 2.54 9.33
CA ASN A 38 -16.54 1.68 10.51
C ASN A 38 -15.47 0.59 10.36
N LYS A 39 -15.33 0.02 9.14
CA LYS A 39 -14.24 -0.95 8.89
C LYS A 39 -12.86 -0.34 9.09
N ILE A 40 -12.67 0.92 8.71
CA ILE A 40 -11.40 1.61 8.91
C ILE A 40 -11.17 1.86 10.40
N ASN A 41 -12.17 2.30 11.15
CA ASN A 41 -12.07 2.55 12.59
C ASN A 41 -11.72 1.26 13.36
N ILE A 42 -12.37 0.14 13.04
CA ILE A 42 -12.02 -1.18 13.60
C ILE A 42 -10.53 -1.50 13.32
N GLN A 43 -10.07 -1.28 12.10
CA GLN A 43 -8.65 -1.53 11.78
C GLN A 43 -7.71 -0.55 12.50
N LYS A 44 -8.11 0.69 12.76
CA LYS A 44 -7.32 1.63 13.59
C LYS A 44 -7.15 1.11 15.02
N GLU A 45 -8.20 0.58 15.60
CA GLU A 45 -8.15 -0.05 16.94
C GLU A 45 -7.25 -1.29 16.95
N VAL A 46 -7.42 -2.18 15.97
CA VAL A 46 -6.56 -3.37 15.81
C VAL A 46 -5.09 -2.97 15.70
N ILE A 47 -4.77 -1.99 14.85
CA ILE A 47 -3.40 -1.51 14.68
C ILE A 47 -2.87 -0.86 15.96
N SER A 48 -3.68 -0.07 16.65
CA SER A 48 -3.32 0.52 17.95
C SER A 48 -2.99 -0.56 18.97
N ASN A 49 -3.84 -1.58 19.10
CA ASN A 49 -3.69 -2.62 20.13
C ASN A 49 -2.53 -3.57 19.83
N PHE A 50 -2.36 -4.02 18.57
CA PHE A 50 -1.34 -5.01 18.23
C PHE A 50 0.02 -4.40 17.86
N LEU A 51 0.04 -3.20 17.30
CA LEU A 51 1.29 -2.57 16.86
C LEU A 51 1.75 -1.43 17.77
N GLY A 52 0.91 -0.95 18.66
CA GLY A 52 1.19 0.21 19.52
C GLY A 52 1.26 1.52 18.73
N ILE A 53 0.68 1.58 17.52
CA ILE A 53 0.72 2.75 16.63
C ILE A 53 -0.59 3.51 16.77
N ASN A 54 -0.56 4.69 17.42
CA ASN A 54 -1.77 5.45 17.71
C ASN A 54 -1.51 6.96 17.77
N ASP A 55 -1.15 7.59 16.66
CA ASP A 55 -1.08 9.05 16.56
C ASP A 55 -2.49 9.62 16.30
N LYS A 56 -3.05 10.32 17.28
CA LYS A 56 -4.39 10.93 17.22
C LYS A 56 -4.49 12.09 16.22
N LYS A 57 -3.38 12.60 15.68
CA LYS A 57 -3.36 13.69 14.69
C LYS A 57 -3.78 13.24 13.30
N GLY A 58 -3.75 11.94 13.02
CA GLY A 58 -4.10 11.40 11.72
C GLY A 58 -5.60 11.54 11.40
N LYS A 59 -5.89 11.86 10.14
CA LYS A 59 -7.25 12.08 9.64
C LYS A 59 -7.50 11.27 8.37
N ILE A 60 -8.77 10.98 8.10
CA ILE A 60 -9.20 10.31 6.88
C ILE A 60 -10.18 11.22 6.15
N ASN A 61 -9.91 11.47 4.89
CA ASN A 61 -10.76 12.21 3.98
C ASN A 61 -11.21 11.29 2.85
N PHE A 62 -12.46 11.41 2.44
CA PHE A 62 -12.98 10.69 1.28
C PHE A 62 -13.05 11.61 0.08
N ILE A 63 -12.53 11.13 -1.05
CA ILE A 63 -12.54 11.81 -2.33
C ILE A 63 -13.60 11.17 -3.21
N LYS A 64 -14.53 11.97 -3.73
CA LYS A 64 -15.62 11.46 -4.58
C LYS A 64 -15.13 11.18 -6.00
N ASN A 65 -14.46 12.16 -6.60
CA ASN A 65 -14.00 12.08 -7.98
C ASN A 65 -12.48 11.86 -8.02
N LEU A 66 -12.03 10.96 -8.88
CA LEU A 66 -10.61 10.62 -9.00
C LEU A 66 -9.75 11.83 -9.41
N GLU A 67 -10.33 12.75 -10.14
CA GLU A 67 -9.72 13.99 -10.62
C GLU A 67 -9.43 15.01 -9.49
N GLU A 68 -10.08 14.85 -8.34
CA GLU A 68 -9.87 15.69 -7.16
C GLU A 68 -8.65 15.27 -6.33
N ILE A 69 -7.99 14.17 -6.72
CA ILE A 69 -6.81 13.66 -6.02
C ILE A 69 -5.69 14.69 -6.05
N LYS A 70 -5.19 15.02 -4.87
CA LYS A 70 -4.08 15.96 -4.69
C LYS A 70 -2.75 15.33 -5.09
N ASN A 71 -1.79 16.18 -5.47
CA ASN A 71 -0.43 15.73 -5.80
C ASN A 71 0.35 15.32 -4.52
N GLU A 72 0.06 14.15 -4.02
CA GLU A 72 0.70 13.53 -2.86
C GLU A 72 1.21 12.12 -3.22
N ASN A 73 2.11 11.56 -2.40
CA ASN A 73 2.47 10.15 -2.53
C ASN A 73 1.20 9.30 -2.51
N THR A 74 1.12 8.33 -3.39
CA THR A 74 -0.10 7.56 -3.62
C THR A 74 0.17 6.08 -3.54
N ILE A 75 -0.64 5.33 -2.79
CA ILE A 75 -0.60 3.86 -2.76
C ILE A 75 -1.86 3.33 -3.44
N GLU A 76 -1.67 2.56 -4.48
CA GLU A 76 -2.73 1.85 -5.19
C GLU A 76 -2.99 0.50 -4.52
N CYS A 77 -4.25 0.24 -4.15
CA CYS A 77 -4.76 -0.97 -3.51
C CYS A 77 -6.02 -1.49 -4.21
N LEU A 78 -6.06 -1.41 -5.53
CA LEU A 78 -7.16 -1.89 -6.37
C LEU A 78 -7.17 -3.43 -6.45
N ILE A 79 -8.21 -3.97 -7.07
CA ILE A 79 -8.26 -5.40 -7.40
C ILE A 79 -7.03 -5.82 -8.22
N GLU A 80 -6.67 -7.09 -8.13
CA GLU A 80 -5.47 -7.65 -8.79
C GLU A 80 -5.73 -7.90 -10.28
N ASP A 81 -6.11 -6.82 -10.98
CA ASP A 81 -6.36 -6.79 -12.42
C ASP A 81 -5.53 -5.72 -13.11
N LEU A 82 -4.70 -6.14 -14.05
CA LEU A 82 -3.74 -5.27 -14.73
C LEU A 82 -4.40 -4.14 -15.52
N VAL A 83 -5.53 -4.44 -16.17
CA VAL A 83 -6.24 -3.46 -17.00
C VAL A 83 -6.81 -2.33 -16.12
N THR A 84 -7.44 -2.72 -15.02
CA THR A 84 -7.99 -1.77 -14.03
C THR A 84 -6.89 -0.92 -13.41
N LYS A 85 -5.78 -1.54 -12.98
CA LYS A 85 -4.65 -0.81 -12.38
C LYS A 85 -4.08 0.21 -13.36
N ARG A 86 -3.77 -0.19 -14.60
CA ARG A 86 -3.27 0.71 -15.65
C ARG A 86 -4.22 1.88 -15.92
N LYS A 87 -5.51 1.59 -16.10
CA LYS A 87 -6.53 2.60 -16.37
C LYS A 87 -6.59 3.67 -15.28
N ILE A 88 -6.60 3.25 -14.03
CA ILE A 88 -6.68 4.18 -12.89
C ILE A 88 -5.36 4.93 -12.71
N ILE A 89 -4.21 4.26 -12.79
CA ILE A 89 -2.90 4.91 -12.66
C ILE A 89 -2.69 5.96 -13.75
N ASN A 90 -3.03 5.66 -15.00
CA ASN A 90 -2.95 6.63 -16.08
C ASN A 90 -3.85 7.88 -15.83
N LYS A 91 -5.02 7.69 -15.21
CA LYS A 91 -5.88 8.83 -14.83
C LYS A 91 -5.23 9.68 -13.74
N ILE A 92 -4.76 9.07 -12.65
CA ILE A 92 -4.18 9.84 -11.53
C ILE A 92 -2.86 10.50 -11.90
N ARG A 93 -2.09 9.96 -12.85
CA ARG A 93 -0.84 10.57 -13.33
C ARG A 93 -1.03 11.93 -14.00
N LYS A 94 -2.24 12.30 -14.38
CA LYS A 94 -2.55 13.65 -14.86
C LYS A 94 -2.43 14.72 -13.76
N THR A 95 -2.61 14.33 -12.50
CA THR A 95 -2.59 15.23 -11.34
C THR A 95 -1.50 14.86 -10.32
N VAL A 96 -1.09 13.61 -10.26
CA VAL A 96 -0.10 13.10 -9.30
C VAL A 96 1.26 12.92 -10.00
N THR A 97 2.19 13.84 -9.74
CA THR A 97 3.59 13.75 -10.19
C THR A 97 4.51 13.16 -9.12
N LYS A 98 4.07 13.10 -7.87
CA LYS A 98 4.77 12.43 -6.76
C LYS A 98 4.77 10.91 -6.96
N ASN A 99 5.41 10.18 -6.03
CA ASN A 99 5.54 8.74 -6.15
C ASN A 99 4.19 8.03 -6.11
N VAL A 100 4.02 7.10 -7.04
CA VAL A 100 2.92 6.14 -7.06
C VAL A 100 3.47 4.76 -6.74
N PHE A 101 2.92 4.15 -5.72
CA PHE A 101 3.22 2.80 -5.28
C PHE A 101 2.05 1.89 -5.60
N SER A 102 2.31 0.63 -5.92
CA SER A 102 1.28 -0.41 -5.98
C SER A 102 1.49 -1.42 -4.87
N ASN A 103 0.38 -1.77 -4.20
CA ASN A 103 0.36 -2.85 -3.21
C ASN A 103 0.04 -4.21 -3.86
N THR A 104 0.28 -4.35 -5.16
CA THR A 104 0.10 -5.62 -5.88
C THR A 104 0.93 -6.72 -5.24
N SER A 105 0.37 -7.92 -5.18
CA SER A 105 1.05 -9.12 -4.66
C SER A 105 1.58 -10.03 -5.76
N SER A 106 1.16 -9.85 -7.00
CA SER A 106 1.44 -10.80 -8.09
C SER A 106 1.85 -10.15 -9.42
N ILE A 107 1.43 -8.91 -9.69
CA ILE A 107 1.67 -8.26 -10.97
C ILE A 107 3.04 -7.55 -10.96
N LYS A 108 3.89 -7.82 -11.95
CA LYS A 108 5.15 -7.08 -12.14
C LYS A 108 4.87 -5.59 -12.29
N ILE A 109 5.54 -4.75 -11.48
CA ILE A 109 5.26 -3.30 -11.42
C ILE A 109 5.51 -2.57 -12.75
N ASN A 110 6.50 -2.99 -13.53
CA ASN A 110 6.77 -2.42 -14.86
C ASN A 110 5.62 -2.65 -15.87
N LYS A 111 4.77 -3.67 -15.63
CA LYS A 111 3.55 -3.86 -16.43
C LYS A 111 2.43 -2.90 -16.04
N ILE A 112 2.41 -2.43 -14.79
CA ILE A 112 1.39 -1.49 -14.30
C ILE A 112 1.66 -0.09 -14.84
N GLY A 113 2.92 0.36 -14.81
CA GLY A 113 3.34 1.65 -15.36
C GLY A 113 4.85 1.87 -15.18
N PRO A 114 5.47 2.74 -16.02
CA PRO A 114 6.93 2.91 -16.05
C PRO A 114 7.49 3.44 -14.72
N ASP A 115 6.76 4.33 -14.02
CA ASP A 115 7.21 4.99 -12.79
C ASP A 115 6.51 4.46 -11.54
N VAL A 116 5.83 3.31 -11.64
CA VAL A 116 5.17 2.69 -10.50
C VAL A 116 6.20 1.91 -9.71
N LYS A 117 6.14 2.06 -8.39
CA LYS A 117 7.02 1.40 -7.43
C LYS A 117 6.24 0.33 -6.67
N LEU A 118 6.93 -0.72 -6.24
CA LEU A 118 6.34 -1.72 -5.36
C LEU A 118 6.36 -1.24 -3.91
N LEU A 119 5.24 -1.39 -3.24
CA LEU A 119 5.15 -1.30 -1.79
C LEU A 119 4.08 -2.30 -1.31
N HIS A 120 4.44 -3.57 -1.29
CA HIS A 120 3.56 -4.69 -0.96
C HIS A 120 3.60 -4.98 0.54
N PHE A 121 2.50 -4.70 1.22
CA PHE A 121 2.32 -5.06 2.62
C PHE A 121 1.80 -6.49 2.71
N PHE A 122 2.53 -7.33 3.44
CA PHE A 122 2.10 -8.69 3.68
C PHE A 122 0.88 -8.71 4.64
N ASN A 123 -0.05 -9.60 4.36
CA ASN A 123 -1.29 -9.72 5.12
C ASN A 123 -1.19 -10.88 6.13
N PRO A 124 -1.48 -10.68 7.40
CA PRO A 124 -1.98 -9.45 8.05
C PRO A 124 -0.88 -8.40 8.30
N ILE A 125 -1.25 -7.12 8.37
CA ILE A 125 -0.29 -6.01 8.59
C ILE A 125 0.50 -6.18 9.92
N SER A 126 -0.05 -6.90 10.89
CA SER A 126 0.61 -7.23 12.15
C SER A 126 1.92 -7.99 12.01
N THR A 127 2.17 -8.63 10.86
CA THR A 127 3.47 -9.24 10.53
C THR A 127 4.59 -8.21 10.44
N ARG A 128 4.25 -6.96 10.18
CA ARG A 128 5.18 -5.85 9.92
C ARG A 128 6.15 -6.12 8.77
N ILE A 129 5.76 -6.94 7.78
CA ILE A 129 6.59 -7.24 6.62
C ILE A 129 6.09 -6.45 5.42
N VAL A 130 7.02 -5.78 4.74
CA VAL A 130 6.76 -5.00 3.54
C VAL A 130 7.82 -5.30 2.50
N GLU A 131 7.41 -5.83 1.37
CA GLU A 131 8.27 -5.97 0.20
C GLU A 131 8.25 -4.67 -0.61
N TYR A 132 9.42 -4.24 -1.07
CA TYR A 132 9.50 -3.07 -1.93
C TYR A 132 10.43 -3.28 -3.11
N ASN A 133 10.16 -2.58 -4.20
CA ASN A 133 11.04 -2.42 -5.33
C ASN A 133 10.89 -1.01 -5.89
N PHE A 134 11.97 -0.26 -5.88
CA PHE A 134 12.06 1.06 -6.45
C PHE A 134 13.03 0.99 -7.62
N LEU A 135 12.52 0.90 -8.82
CA LEU A 135 13.29 0.69 -10.06
C LEU A 135 14.52 1.61 -10.21
N ASP A 136 14.58 2.72 -9.48
CA ASP A 136 15.72 3.63 -9.44
C ASP A 136 16.29 3.69 -8.02
N LYS A 137 17.39 2.94 -7.79
CA LYS A 137 18.01 2.76 -6.47
C LYS A 137 18.55 4.06 -5.85
N ASN A 138 18.90 5.06 -6.65
CA ASN A 138 19.68 6.21 -6.19
C ASN A 138 18.85 7.37 -5.64
N LYS A 139 17.53 7.38 -5.75
CA LYS A 139 16.73 8.59 -5.50
C LYS A 139 15.76 8.56 -4.33
N ILE A 140 15.46 7.41 -3.69
CA ILE A 140 14.17 7.35 -2.98
C ILE A 140 14.20 6.93 -1.51
N THR A 141 15.07 6.02 -1.08
CA THR A 141 14.91 5.33 0.21
C THR A 141 15.03 6.22 1.46
N ASN A 142 15.93 7.20 1.45
CA ASN A 142 16.18 8.02 2.65
C ASN A 142 15.34 9.30 2.75
N LYS A 143 14.62 9.68 1.68
CA LYS A 143 13.85 10.94 1.63
C LYS A 143 12.33 10.74 1.71
N LEU A 144 11.84 9.50 1.74
CA LEU A 144 10.41 9.22 1.80
C LEU A 144 9.94 9.05 3.24
N ASN A 145 9.23 10.05 3.76
CA ASN A 145 8.66 10.01 5.10
C ASN A 145 7.86 8.72 5.36
N LEU A 146 7.06 8.27 4.36
CA LEU A 146 6.24 7.08 4.51
C LEU A 146 7.07 5.79 4.79
N ILE A 147 8.26 5.68 4.19
CA ILE A 147 9.19 4.55 4.42
C ILE A 147 9.89 4.69 5.77
N ASN A 148 10.35 5.91 6.10
CA ASN A 148 11.01 6.17 7.37
C ASN A 148 10.07 5.95 8.56
N ASP A 149 8.80 6.31 8.41
CA ASP A 149 7.80 6.08 9.47
C ASP A 149 7.52 4.58 9.66
N LEU A 150 7.51 3.79 8.59
CA LEU A 150 7.42 2.34 8.72
C LEU A 150 8.64 1.77 9.47
N LYS A 151 9.87 2.17 9.10
CA LYS A 151 11.10 1.74 9.80
C LYS A 151 11.08 2.10 11.29
N ARG A 152 10.69 3.34 11.62
CA ARG A 152 10.57 3.81 13.03
C ARG A 152 9.56 2.99 13.83
N ASN A 153 8.55 2.46 13.16
CA ASN A 153 7.53 1.60 13.76
C ASN A 153 7.82 0.10 13.58
N LYS A 154 9.09 -0.25 13.43
CA LYS A 154 9.61 -1.62 13.40
C LYS A 154 9.04 -2.49 12.26
N PHE A 155 8.69 -1.89 11.12
CA PHE A 155 8.40 -2.66 9.93
C PHE A 155 9.68 -3.16 9.27
N ASN A 156 9.70 -4.44 8.93
CA ASN A 156 10.78 -5.07 8.17
C ASN A 156 10.56 -4.80 6.68
N LEU A 157 11.43 -3.99 6.10
CA LEU A 157 11.39 -3.64 4.69
C LEU A 157 12.35 -4.54 3.92
N MET A 158 11.82 -5.36 3.02
CA MET A 158 12.57 -6.31 2.20
C MET A 158 12.63 -5.81 0.76
N GLU A 159 13.83 -5.57 0.25
CA GLU A 159 13.99 -5.28 -1.17
C GLU A 159 13.83 -6.57 -1.98
N VAL A 160 12.95 -6.55 -2.97
CA VAL A 160 12.67 -7.71 -3.81
C VAL A 160 12.83 -7.39 -5.29
N SER A 161 13.15 -8.40 -6.08
CA SER A 161 13.19 -8.27 -7.54
C SER A 161 11.80 -8.15 -8.13
N ASN A 162 11.69 -7.51 -9.31
CA ASN A 162 10.41 -7.33 -10.01
C ASN A 162 9.95 -8.63 -10.70
N HIS A 163 9.56 -9.62 -9.89
CA HIS A 163 9.04 -10.91 -10.33
C HIS A 163 7.58 -11.10 -9.93
N THR A 164 6.86 -11.95 -10.64
CA THR A 164 5.50 -12.37 -10.27
C THR A 164 5.50 -13.06 -8.91
N GLY A 165 4.62 -12.64 -8.00
CA GLY A 165 4.50 -13.20 -6.65
C GLY A 165 5.58 -12.78 -5.66
N TYR A 166 6.53 -11.95 -6.07
CA TYR A 166 7.66 -11.45 -5.27
C TYR A 166 8.34 -12.56 -4.42
N ALA A 167 8.87 -12.27 -3.25
CA ALA A 167 9.54 -13.29 -2.44
C ALA A 167 8.57 -14.05 -1.51
N LEU A 168 7.75 -13.33 -0.77
CA LEU A 168 6.90 -13.92 0.27
C LEU A 168 5.83 -14.87 -0.28
N ASN A 169 5.14 -14.47 -1.34
CA ASN A 169 4.15 -15.36 -1.95
C ASN A 169 4.79 -16.61 -2.56
N LYS A 170 5.99 -16.49 -3.12
CA LYS A 170 6.72 -17.66 -3.64
C LYS A 170 7.06 -18.65 -2.54
N ILE A 171 7.57 -18.18 -1.40
CA ILE A 171 7.86 -19.01 -0.25
C ILE A 171 6.57 -19.67 0.25
N LEU A 172 5.50 -18.90 0.46
CA LEU A 172 4.23 -19.41 0.94
C LEU A 172 3.65 -20.48 0.01
N PHE A 173 3.62 -20.24 -1.31
CA PHE A 173 3.10 -21.21 -2.27
C PHE A 173 4.00 -22.44 -2.40
N SER A 174 5.32 -22.30 -2.24
CA SER A 174 6.24 -23.43 -2.20
C SER A 174 5.96 -24.33 -1.00
N GLU A 175 5.80 -23.74 0.20
CA GLU A 175 5.48 -24.50 1.42
C GLU A 175 4.11 -25.21 1.32
N ILE A 176 3.09 -24.50 0.82
CA ILE A 176 1.77 -25.11 0.60
C ILE A 176 1.87 -26.25 -0.41
N SER A 177 2.58 -26.08 -1.51
CA SER A 177 2.77 -27.13 -2.52
C SER A 177 3.48 -28.34 -1.95
N ASN A 178 4.55 -28.14 -1.19
CA ASN A 178 5.27 -29.22 -0.52
C ASN A 178 4.36 -29.99 0.45
N PHE A 179 3.50 -29.29 1.21
CA PHE A 179 2.57 -29.93 2.12
C PHE A 179 1.63 -30.91 1.40
N PHE A 180 1.11 -30.51 0.23
CA PHE A 180 0.23 -31.41 -0.56
C PHE A 180 0.96 -32.59 -1.24
N TYR A 181 2.30 -32.55 -1.31
CA TYR A 181 3.07 -33.71 -1.80
C TYR A 181 3.23 -34.81 -0.73
N PHE A 182 2.97 -34.49 0.53
CA PHE A 182 3.11 -35.44 1.66
C PHE A 182 1.76 -36.00 2.15
N ILE A 183 0.64 -35.63 1.51
CA ILE A 183 -0.70 -36.18 1.76
C ILE A 183 -1.12 -37.07 0.58
#